data_6c8aabf8e00bd727ae28fccd4a318f86
#
_entry.id   6c8aabf8e00bd727ae28fccd4a318f86
#
_cell.length_a   1.000
_cell.length_b   1.000
_cell.length_c   1.000
_cell.angle_alpha   90.00
_cell.angle_beta   90.00
_cell.angle_gamma   90.00
#
_symmetry.space_group_name_H-M   'P 1'
#
loop_
_entity.id
_entity.type
_entity.pdbx_description
1 polymer ?
#
loop_
_entity_poly.entity_id
_entity_poly.type
_entity_poly.pdbx_seq_one_letter_code
_entity_poly.pdbx_strand_id
1 'polypeptide(L)'
;MAFTNEQMERYSRHIILQEVGVKGQKKLLNGKVLIIGAGGLGAPAAMYLAAAGVGTIGIVDADEVDLSNLQRQIIHGTADVGKAKVKSAKETMNAMNPDVTVNTYREFVTSENIMDLILSLIHI
;
A
#
# COMPACT_ATOMS: atom_id res chain seq x y z
N MET A 1 14.33 -1.51 -17.34
CA MET A 1 13.13 -2.35 -17.23
C MET A 1 12.02 -1.77 -18.10
N ALA A 2 11.45 -2.58 -18.96
CA ALA A 2 10.35 -2.14 -19.81
C ALA A 2 9.00 -2.49 -19.17
N PHE A 3 8.00 -1.64 -19.38
CA PHE A 3 6.65 -1.94 -18.95
C PHE A 3 6.04 -3.06 -19.79
N THR A 4 5.24 -3.91 -19.15
CA THR A 4 4.37 -4.85 -19.85
C THR A 4 3.23 -4.09 -20.54
N ASN A 5 2.53 -4.74 -21.47
CA ASN A 5 1.38 -4.13 -22.13
C ASN A 5 0.27 -3.80 -21.11
N GLU A 6 0.06 -4.67 -20.12
CA GLU A 6 -0.91 -4.42 -19.05
C GLU A 6 -0.50 -3.20 -18.21
N GLN A 7 0.77 -3.06 -17.87
CA GLN A 7 1.26 -1.89 -17.13
C GLN A 7 1.11 -0.60 -17.94
N MET A 8 1.38 -0.62 -19.24
CA MET A 8 1.18 0.52 -20.11
C MET A 8 -0.29 0.98 -20.11
N GLU A 9 -1.20 0.03 -20.15
CA GLU A 9 -2.64 0.33 -20.07
C GLU A 9 -3.04 0.81 -18.68
N ARG A 10 -2.63 0.09 -17.63
CA ARG A 10 -2.96 0.41 -16.23
C ARG A 10 -2.54 1.82 -15.84
N TYR A 11 -1.33 2.22 -16.22
CA TYR A 11 -0.76 3.52 -15.84
C TYR A 11 -0.84 4.56 -16.95
N SER A 12 -1.61 4.31 -18.00
CA SER A 12 -1.66 5.19 -19.18
C SER A 12 -2.03 6.63 -18.84
N ARG A 13 -2.93 6.84 -17.86
CA ARG A 13 -3.36 8.19 -17.46
C ARG A 13 -2.25 8.97 -16.75
N HIS A 14 -1.32 8.28 -16.08
CA HIS A 14 -0.12 8.89 -15.52
C HIS A 14 0.92 9.14 -16.58
N ILE A 15 1.12 8.17 -17.47
CA ILE A 15 2.18 8.22 -18.49
C ILE A 15 1.96 9.38 -19.46
N ILE A 16 0.72 9.74 -19.76
CA ILE A 16 0.41 10.87 -20.65
C ILE A 16 0.63 12.22 -19.99
N LEU A 17 0.75 12.29 -18.66
CA LEU A 17 1.02 13.55 -17.97
C LEU A 17 2.49 13.90 -18.13
N GLN A 18 2.76 15.14 -18.59
CA GLN A 18 4.12 15.61 -18.81
C GLN A 18 4.98 15.52 -17.54
N GLU A 19 4.39 15.81 -16.39
CA GLU A 19 5.08 15.82 -15.09
C GLU A 19 5.42 14.41 -14.57
N VAL A 20 4.76 13.38 -15.08
CA VAL A 20 4.99 11.99 -14.69
C VAL A 20 5.73 11.24 -15.79
N GLY A 21 5.05 10.97 -16.90
CA GLY A 21 5.61 10.23 -18.04
C GLY A 21 6.02 8.81 -17.70
N VAL A 22 6.65 8.15 -18.64
CA VAL A 22 7.22 6.80 -18.45
C VAL A 22 8.29 6.80 -17.34
N LYS A 23 9.13 7.83 -17.33
CA LYS A 23 10.21 7.96 -16.34
C LYS A 23 9.67 8.10 -14.92
N GLY A 24 8.66 8.93 -14.74
CA GLY A 24 8.01 9.11 -13.43
C GLY A 24 7.30 7.85 -12.96
N GLN A 25 6.59 7.16 -13.85
CA GLN A 25 5.93 5.92 -13.49
C GLN A 25 6.92 4.82 -13.10
N LYS A 26 8.07 4.74 -13.76
CA LYS A 26 9.16 3.83 -13.36
C LYS A 26 9.68 4.15 -11.96
N LYS A 27 9.81 5.43 -11.62
CA LYS A 27 10.19 5.84 -10.26
C LYS A 27 9.17 5.39 -9.22
N LEU A 28 7.87 5.48 -9.53
CA LEU A 28 6.83 4.97 -8.64
C LEU A 28 6.95 3.46 -8.44
N LEU A 29 7.15 2.70 -9.52
CA LEU A 29 7.30 1.25 -9.43
C LEU A 29 8.54 0.83 -8.62
N ASN A 30 9.57 1.65 -8.60
CA ASN A 30 10.76 1.42 -7.79
C ASN A 30 10.66 2.04 -6.39
N GLY A 31 9.60 2.77 -6.11
CA GLY A 31 9.38 3.44 -4.83
C GLY A 31 9.02 2.47 -3.71
N LYS A 32 9.39 2.87 -2.51
CA LYS A 32 9.09 2.14 -1.28
C LYS A 32 8.50 3.10 -0.27
N VAL A 33 7.31 2.76 0.27
CA VAL A 33 6.59 3.61 1.22
C VAL A 33 6.21 2.78 2.44
N LEU A 34 6.44 3.33 3.62
CA LEU A 34 5.97 2.75 4.87
C LEU A 34 4.77 3.55 5.36
N ILE A 35 3.64 2.87 5.54
CA ILE A 35 2.41 3.46 6.07
C ILE A 35 2.22 2.99 7.50
N ILE A 36 2.14 3.91 8.42
CA ILE A 36 1.92 3.63 9.82
C ILE A 36 0.42 3.83 10.11
N GLY A 37 -0.26 2.72 10.33
CA GLY A 37 -1.69 2.68 10.58
C GLY A 37 -2.53 2.36 9.35
N ALA A 38 -3.42 1.38 9.47
CA ALA A 38 -4.39 0.99 8.44
C ALA A 38 -5.79 1.47 8.78
N GLY A 39 -5.88 2.68 9.35
CA GLY A 39 -7.10 3.29 9.81
C GLY A 39 -7.67 4.35 8.87
N GLY A 40 -8.29 5.39 9.44
CA GLY A 40 -9.01 6.40 8.67
C GLY A 40 -8.18 7.19 7.66
N LEU A 41 -6.92 7.50 7.97
CA LEU A 41 -6.02 8.19 7.04
C LEU A 41 -5.14 7.22 6.25
N GLY A 42 -4.70 6.13 6.89
CA GLY A 42 -3.87 5.11 6.23
C GLY A 42 -4.64 4.33 5.16
N ALA A 43 -5.91 4.07 5.35
CA ALA A 43 -6.74 3.33 4.40
C ALA A 43 -6.78 3.99 3.01
N PRO A 44 -7.21 5.26 2.86
CA PRO A 44 -7.21 5.89 1.55
C PRO A 44 -5.80 6.07 0.98
N ALA A 45 -4.81 6.41 1.82
CA ALA A 45 -3.43 6.54 1.38
C ALA A 45 -2.91 5.23 0.78
N ALA A 46 -3.12 4.10 1.46
CA ALA A 46 -2.71 2.78 0.97
C ALA A 46 -3.38 2.43 -0.36
N MET A 47 -4.68 2.68 -0.47
CA MET A 47 -5.43 2.37 -1.69
C MET A 47 -4.94 3.20 -2.87
N TYR A 48 -4.80 4.51 -2.71
CA TYR A 48 -4.35 5.38 -3.80
C TYR A 48 -2.91 5.13 -4.20
N LEU A 49 -2.02 4.89 -3.26
CA LEU A 49 -0.63 4.57 -3.56
C LEU A 49 -0.50 3.24 -4.29
N ALA A 50 -1.27 2.22 -3.88
CA ALA A 50 -1.31 0.94 -4.58
C ALA A 50 -1.85 1.10 -6.01
N ALA A 51 -2.95 1.82 -6.18
CA ALA A 51 -3.54 2.07 -7.49
C ALA A 51 -2.57 2.84 -8.40
N ALA A 52 -1.81 3.78 -7.86
CA ALA A 52 -0.82 4.56 -8.60
C ALA A 52 0.43 3.76 -8.99
N GLY A 53 0.61 2.57 -8.43
CA GLY A 53 1.74 1.70 -8.80
C GLY A 53 3.01 1.93 -8.01
N VAL A 54 2.91 2.39 -6.76
CA VAL A 54 4.07 2.38 -5.86
C VAL A 54 4.47 0.93 -5.64
N GLY A 55 5.71 0.60 -6.00
CA GLY A 55 6.13 -0.80 -6.14
C GLY A 55 6.17 -1.60 -4.86
N THR A 56 6.55 -0.99 -3.75
CA THR A 56 6.61 -1.66 -2.45
C THR A 56 5.95 -0.79 -1.38
N ILE A 57 4.98 -1.34 -0.68
CA ILE A 57 4.30 -0.65 0.42
C ILE A 57 4.40 -1.52 1.67
N GLY A 58 5.04 -0.98 2.71
CA GLY A 58 4.99 -1.56 4.05
C GLY A 58 3.81 -0.96 4.80
N ILE A 59 3.05 -1.78 5.50
CA ILE A 59 1.94 -1.30 6.32
C ILE A 59 2.02 -1.87 7.73
N VAL A 60 1.94 -0.98 8.71
CA VAL A 60 2.10 -1.30 10.13
C VAL A 60 0.82 -1.00 10.87
N ASP A 61 0.28 -1.99 11.56
CA ASP A 61 -0.87 -1.83 12.45
C ASP A 61 -0.95 -3.04 13.37
N ALA A 62 -1.25 -2.82 14.65
CA ALA A 62 -1.36 -3.91 15.61
C ALA A 62 -2.79 -4.45 15.75
N ASP A 63 -3.79 -3.71 15.26
CA ASP A 63 -5.19 -3.98 15.54
C ASP A 63 -5.84 -4.97 14.59
N GLU A 64 -7.01 -5.45 14.99
CA GLU A 64 -7.93 -6.20 14.14
C GLU A 64 -9.02 -5.26 13.60
N VAL A 65 -9.62 -5.65 12.50
CA VAL A 65 -10.75 -4.93 11.91
C VAL A 65 -11.97 -5.10 12.80
N ASP A 66 -12.58 -3.97 13.17
CA ASP A 66 -13.82 -3.93 13.94
C ASP A 66 -14.95 -3.35 13.08
N LEU A 67 -16.16 -3.78 13.32
CA LEU A 67 -17.33 -3.32 12.58
C LEU A 67 -17.46 -1.78 12.61
N SER A 68 -17.14 -1.16 13.74
CA SER A 68 -17.17 0.29 13.92
C SER A 68 -16.16 1.05 13.06
N ASN A 69 -15.15 0.37 12.52
CA ASN A 69 -14.15 0.97 11.66
C ASN A 69 -14.66 1.21 10.24
N LEU A 70 -15.64 0.43 9.78
CA LEU A 70 -15.99 0.31 8.36
C LEU A 70 -16.64 1.56 7.78
N GLN A 71 -17.17 2.45 8.62
CA GLN A 71 -17.78 3.69 8.15
C GLN A 71 -16.76 4.70 7.59
N ARG A 72 -15.47 4.56 7.90
CA ARG A 72 -14.40 5.46 7.44
C ARG A 72 -13.13 4.75 6.97
N GLN A 73 -12.87 3.53 7.43
CA GLN A 73 -11.68 2.77 7.05
C GLN A 73 -12.00 1.92 5.81
N ILE A 74 -12.07 2.57 4.67
CA ILE A 74 -12.63 2.02 3.42
C ILE A 74 -11.81 0.88 2.80
N ILE A 75 -10.60 0.63 3.29
CA ILE A 75 -9.77 -0.49 2.83
C ILE A 75 -10.29 -1.84 3.36
N HIS A 76 -11.09 -1.82 4.41
CA HIS A 76 -11.67 -3.02 5.02
C HIS A 76 -13.14 -3.15 4.66
N GLY A 77 -13.59 -4.40 4.48
CA GLY A 77 -14.99 -4.73 4.23
C GLY A 77 -15.60 -5.55 5.38
N THR A 78 -16.90 -5.78 5.31
CA THR A 78 -17.61 -6.55 6.34
C THR A 78 -17.03 -7.94 6.55
N ALA A 79 -16.58 -8.59 5.48
CA ALA A 79 -15.95 -9.92 5.56
C ALA A 79 -14.62 -9.91 6.31
N ASP A 80 -14.02 -8.72 6.50
CA ASP A 80 -12.71 -8.59 7.12
C ASP A 80 -12.78 -8.42 8.65
N VAL A 81 -13.96 -8.26 9.22
CA VAL A 81 -14.12 -8.10 10.67
C VAL A 81 -13.47 -9.28 11.39
N GLY A 82 -12.59 -8.97 12.34
CA GLY A 82 -11.81 -9.96 13.09
C GLY A 82 -10.45 -10.31 12.48
N LYS A 83 -10.18 -9.93 11.22
CA LYS A 83 -8.86 -10.09 10.62
C LYS A 83 -7.90 -9.02 11.13
N ALA A 84 -6.60 -9.31 11.12
CA ALA A 84 -5.60 -8.28 11.33
C ALA A 84 -5.77 -7.19 10.26
N LYS A 85 -5.74 -5.90 10.66
CA LYS A 85 -5.88 -4.79 9.72
C LYS A 85 -4.85 -4.83 8.60
N VAL A 86 -3.61 -5.20 8.91
CA VAL A 86 -2.55 -5.29 7.90
C VAL A 86 -2.83 -6.38 6.87
N LYS A 87 -3.41 -7.51 7.28
CA LYS A 87 -3.78 -8.59 6.37
C LYS A 87 -4.92 -8.16 5.44
N SER A 88 -5.95 -7.56 6.00
CA SER A 88 -7.08 -7.02 5.25
C SER A 88 -6.62 -5.97 4.23
N ALA A 89 -5.77 -5.05 4.66
CA ALA A 89 -5.21 -4.01 3.79
C ALA A 89 -4.40 -4.61 2.63
N LYS A 90 -3.56 -5.60 2.91
CA LYS A 90 -2.78 -6.28 1.87
C LYS A 90 -3.67 -6.95 0.83
N GLU A 91 -4.70 -7.66 1.26
CA GLU A 91 -5.63 -8.33 0.36
C GLU A 91 -6.32 -7.31 -0.57
N THR A 92 -6.77 -6.19 -0.01
CA THR A 92 -7.41 -5.12 -0.78
C THR A 92 -6.45 -4.49 -1.78
N MET A 93 -5.24 -4.13 -1.34
CA MET A 93 -4.23 -3.52 -2.22
C MET A 93 -3.83 -4.43 -3.36
N ASN A 94 -3.62 -5.72 -3.08
CA ASN A 94 -3.25 -6.69 -4.11
C ASN A 94 -4.40 -6.99 -5.10
N ALA A 95 -5.65 -6.90 -4.64
CA ALA A 95 -6.80 -7.02 -5.52
C ALA A 95 -6.92 -5.82 -6.46
N MET A 96 -6.56 -4.63 -5.99
CA MET A 96 -6.53 -3.41 -6.80
C MET A 96 -5.40 -3.40 -7.81
N ASN A 97 -4.20 -3.79 -7.37
CA ASN A 97 -3.02 -3.76 -8.21
C ASN A 97 -2.05 -4.90 -7.84
N PRO A 98 -1.99 -5.97 -8.64
CA PRO A 98 -1.11 -7.10 -8.36
C PRO A 98 0.38 -6.79 -8.53
N ASP A 99 0.74 -5.66 -9.16
CA ASP A 99 2.15 -5.25 -9.32
C ASP A 99 2.78 -4.79 -8.00
N VAL A 100 1.96 -4.44 -7.01
CA VAL A 100 2.44 -3.89 -5.74
C VAL A 100 2.81 -5.02 -4.78
N THR A 101 4.02 -4.94 -4.23
CA THR A 101 4.47 -5.81 -3.15
C THR A 101 4.07 -5.17 -1.82
N VAL A 102 3.25 -5.85 -1.03
CA VAL A 102 2.80 -5.35 0.27
C VAL A 102 3.44 -6.16 1.38
N ASN A 103 4.19 -5.48 2.24
CA ASN A 103 4.80 -6.08 3.42
C ASN A 103 4.02 -5.65 4.65
N THR A 104 3.59 -6.62 5.43
CA THR A 104 2.74 -6.39 6.61
C THR A 104 3.54 -6.52 7.89
N TYR A 105 3.29 -5.61 8.83
CA TYR A 105 3.90 -5.62 10.15
C TYR A 105 2.82 -5.46 11.20
N ARG A 106 2.45 -6.54 11.86
CA ARG A 106 1.41 -6.52 12.89
C ARG A 106 2.01 -6.17 14.24
N GLU A 107 2.34 -4.90 14.41
CA GLU A 107 2.96 -4.41 15.65
C GLU A 107 2.66 -2.92 15.85
N PHE A 108 2.87 -2.44 17.07
CA PHE A 108 2.83 -1.00 17.36
C PHE A 108 4.20 -0.37 17.02
N VAL A 109 4.17 0.81 16.42
CA VAL A 109 5.39 1.58 16.17
C VAL A 109 5.82 2.25 17.47
N THR A 110 7.08 2.04 17.81
CA THR A 110 7.74 2.65 18.97
C THR A 110 9.07 3.24 18.55
N SER A 111 9.69 4.02 19.43
CA SER A 111 11.06 4.52 19.20
C SER A 111 12.09 3.38 19.11
N GLU A 112 11.75 2.21 19.66
CA GLU A 112 12.66 1.05 19.68
C GLU A 112 12.63 0.27 18.38
N ASN A 113 11.46 0.17 17.69
CA ASN A 113 11.31 -0.67 16.52
C ASN A 113 11.23 0.08 15.18
N ILE A 114 11.03 1.41 15.20
CA ILE A 114 10.78 2.17 13.97
C ILE A 114 11.95 2.07 12.98
N MET A 115 13.19 2.13 13.46
CA MET A 115 14.35 2.02 12.58
C MET A 115 14.45 0.63 11.95
N ASP A 116 14.15 -0.42 12.69
CA ASP A 116 14.16 -1.79 12.18
C ASP A 116 13.10 -1.96 11.09
N LEU A 117 11.91 -1.38 11.28
CA LEU A 117 10.83 -1.40 10.29
C LEU A 117 11.24 -0.69 8.99
N ILE A 118 11.83 0.49 9.11
CA ILE A 118 12.31 1.25 7.95
C ILE A 118 13.40 0.48 7.21
N LEU A 119 14.38 -0.06 7.93
CA LEU A 119 15.47 -0.83 7.33
C LEU A 119 14.96 -2.11 6.67
N SER A 120 13.99 -2.79 7.27
CA SER A 120 13.34 -3.96 6.67
C SER A 120 12.74 -3.62 5.32
N LEU A 121 12.07 -2.47 5.20
CA LEU A 121 11.46 -2.03 3.94
C LEU A 121 12.51 -1.70 2.88
N ILE A 122 13.60 -1.05 3.28
CA ILE A 122 14.69 -0.66 2.36
C ILE A 122 15.37 -1.88 1.74
N HIS A 123 15.52 -2.96 2.50
CA HIS A 123 16.25 -4.16 2.07
C HIS A 123 15.39 -5.21 1.36
N ILE A 124 14.14 -4.93 1.11
CA ILE A 124 13.25 -5.84 0.36
C ILE A 124 13.39 -5.66 -1.14
#